data_a5ed1c1183919782eb2fe34514d4b760
#
_entry.id   a5ed1c1183919782eb2fe34514d4b760
#
_cell.length_a   1.000
_cell.length_b   1.000
_cell.length_c   1.000
_cell.angle_alpha   90.00
_cell.angle_beta   90.00
_cell.angle_gamma   90.00
#
_symmetry.space_group_name_H-M   'P 1'
#
loop_
_entity.id
_entity.type
_entity.pdbx_description
1 polymer ?
#
loop_
_entity_poly.entity_id
_entity_poly.type
_entity_poly.pdbx_seq_one_letter_code
_entity_poly.pdbx_strand_id
1 'polypeptide(L)'
;MQDKINGFLDLVRERNGNEPEFMQAVEEVAETVIPYIVNKDIYHGKNILLRMVEPERVISFRVCWVDDLGEIQVNRGYRVQMNSAIGPYKGGLRFHPTVDLSILKFLAFEQVFKNSLTTLPMGGGKGGSDFDPKGKSDNEIMRFCHSFMSELFRHIGPNTDVPAGDIGVGGREIGYLFGQYKRLSNEFTGVLTGKGVSWGGSLIRPEATGYGTVYFAQNMLATKGDDLTNKTVVISGSGNVAQFAAEKSIQLGAKVLTMSDSSGYIYDSEGIDDEKLKHIMTLKNVQRKRISEYCIKYPNSEFVKGKTPWATKCDIALPCATQNELDLNDAKVLLKNGCICVSEGANMPSTKDAVHEFQKAKILFAPGKASNAGGVATSGLEMTQNSLRYNWSREEVDEKLKDIMMNIHDSCIEYGSDDNGYVDYVKGANIAGFVKVADAMLAQGIV
;
A
#
# COMPACT_ATOMS: atom_id res chain seq x y z
N MET A 1 14.91 25.46 -12.10
CA MET A 1 14.15 24.52 -11.25
C MET A 1 15.02 23.32 -10.89
N GLN A 2 15.65 22.69 -11.88
CA GLN A 2 16.50 21.50 -11.65
C GLN A 2 17.61 21.73 -10.62
N ASP A 3 18.25 22.90 -10.61
CA ASP A 3 19.30 23.23 -9.62
C ASP A 3 18.76 23.24 -8.16
N LYS A 4 17.49 23.62 -7.96
CA LYS A 4 16.86 23.60 -6.63
C LYS A 4 16.56 22.16 -6.19
N ILE A 5 16.11 21.32 -7.11
CA ILE A 5 15.89 19.90 -6.86
C ILE A 5 17.21 19.22 -6.53
N ASN A 6 18.24 19.41 -7.37
CA ASN A 6 19.56 18.83 -7.17
C ASN A 6 20.19 19.28 -5.84
N GLY A 7 20.13 20.58 -5.51
CA GLY A 7 20.65 21.10 -4.26
C GLY A 7 19.95 20.51 -3.03
N PHE A 8 18.62 20.30 -3.09
CA PHE A 8 17.88 19.61 -2.04
C PHE A 8 18.31 18.13 -1.92
N LEU A 9 18.38 17.42 -3.05
CA LEU A 9 18.78 16.01 -3.07
C LEU A 9 20.22 15.79 -2.58
N ASP A 10 21.14 16.73 -2.87
CA ASP A 10 22.52 16.66 -2.38
C ASP A 10 22.57 16.81 -0.86
N LEU A 11 21.79 17.71 -0.26
CA LEU A 11 21.67 17.82 1.20
C LEU A 11 21.13 16.55 1.86
N VAL A 12 20.12 15.91 1.24
CA VAL A 12 19.56 14.66 1.77
C VAL A 12 20.56 13.51 1.59
N ARG A 13 21.23 13.44 0.45
CA ARG A 13 22.23 12.39 0.13
C ARG A 13 23.46 12.47 1.04
N GLU A 14 23.88 13.66 1.46
CA GLU A 14 24.99 13.83 2.40
C GLU A 14 24.74 13.07 3.71
N ARG A 15 23.50 12.97 4.16
CA ARG A 15 23.11 12.26 5.39
C ARG A 15 22.70 10.81 5.17
N ASN A 16 22.22 10.46 3.98
CA ASN A 16 21.58 9.18 3.67
C ASN A 16 22.21 8.47 2.46
N GLY A 17 23.50 8.71 2.19
CA GLY A 17 24.19 8.19 1.00
C GLY A 17 24.26 6.67 0.88
N ASN A 18 24.07 5.94 1.98
CA ASN A 18 24.04 4.47 2.02
C ASN A 18 22.61 3.90 2.03
N GLU A 19 21.60 4.69 1.69
CA GLU A 19 20.18 4.33 1.75
C GLU A 19 19.50 4.52 0.37
N PRO A 20 19.82 3.67 -0.63
CA PRO A 20 19.42 3.90 -2.02
C PRO A 20 17.91 3.87 -2.23
N GLU A 21 17.16 2.97 -1.55
CA GLU A 21 15.72 2.89 -1.67
C GLU A 21 15.03 4.14 -1.10
N PHE A 22 15.55 4.65 0.03
CA PHE A 22 15.04 5.89 0.61
C PHE A 22 15.32 7.09 -0.30
N MET A 23 16.55 7.21 -0.84
CA MET A 23 16.90 8.28 -1.77
C MET A 23 16.04 8.29 -3.03
N GLN A 24 15.71 7.12 -3.57
CA GLN A 24 14.82 7.00 -4.75
C GLN A 24 13.43 7.56 -4.46
N ALA A 25 12.85 7.25 -3.30
CA ALA A 25 11.53 7.77 -2.92
C ALA A 25 11.54 9.29 -2.67
N VAL A 26 12.62 9.80 -2.05
CA VAL A 26 12.78 11.25 -1.85
C VAL A 26 12.90 11.97 -3.19
N GLU A 27 13.64 11.42 -4.14
CA GLU A 27 13.79 12.00 -5.49
C GLU A 27 12.44 12.10 -6.22
N GLU A 28 11.65 11.02 -6.22
CA GLU A 28 10.31 10.99 -6.85
C GLU A 28 9.38 12.08 -6.29
N VAL A 29 9.37 12.24 -4.98
CA VAL A 29 8.55 13.28 -4.33
C VAL A 29 9.11 14.67 -4.59
N ALA A 30 10.43 14.87 -4.52
CA ALA A 30 11.07 16.17 -4.73
C ALA A 30 10.83 16.72 -6.14
N GLU A 31 10.81 15.86 -7.16
CA GLU A 31 10.53 16.25 -8.56
C GLU A 31 9.15 16.92 -8.74
N THR A 32 8.17 16.55 -7.93
CA THR A 32 6.81 17.11 -7.99
C THR A 32 6.55 18.19 -6.94
N VAL A 33 7.06 18.04 -5.74
CA VAL A 33 6.75 18.91 -4.60
C VAL A 33 7.61 20.19 -4.61
N ILE A 34 8.90 20.14 -4.98
CA ILE A 34 9.74 21.34 -5.00
C ILE A 34 9.22 22.42 -5.99
N PRO A 35 8.80 22.08 -7.22
CA PRO A 35 8.17 23.06 -8.11
C PRO A 35 6.92 23.72 -7.51
N TYR A 36 6.16 22.98 -6.73
CA TYR A 36 4.98 23.50 -6.03
C TYR A 36 5.38 24.46 -4.90
N ILE A 37 6.32 24.05 -4.03
CA ILE A 37 6.80 24.84 -2.88
C ILE A 37 7.35 26.20 -3.29
N VAL A 38 8.17 26.23 -4.37
CA VAL A 38 8.86 27.45 -4.84
C VAL A 38 7.88 28.58 -5.19
N ASN A 39 6.66 28.23 -5.58
CA ASN A 39 5.61 29.17 -5.94
C ASN A 39 4.66 29.52 -4.79
N LYS A 40 4.98 29.14 -3.54
CA LYS A 40 4.13 29.33 -2.37
C LYS A 40 4.91 29.98 -1.23
N ASP A 41 4.66 31.27 -1.00
CA ASP A 41 5.36 32.06 0.03
C ASP A 41 5.24 31.47 1.44
N ILE A 42 4.12 30.78 1.74
CA ILE A 42 3.87 30.16 3.05
C ILE A 42 4.96 29.15 3.44
N TYR A 43 5.63 28.52 2.47
CA TYR A 43 6.68 27.52 2.71
C TYR A 43 8.10 28.10 2.66
N HIS A 44 8.27 29.37 2.24
CA HIS A 44 9.60 29.98 2.12
C HIS A 44 10.35 30.04 3.45
N GLY A 45 11.61 29.57 3.44
CA GLY A 45 12.49 29.57 4.60
C GLY A 45 12.11 28.62 5.74
N LYS A 46 11.10 27.78 5.53
CA LYS A 46 10.59 26.85 6.58
C LYS A 46 11.21 25.46 6.53
N ASN A 47 11.95 25.14 5.47
CA ASN A 47 12.59 23.81 5.27
C ASN A 47 11.63 22.62 5.46
N ILE A 48 10.33 22.81 5.11
CA ILE A 48 9.28 21.84 5.42
C ILE A 48 9.59 20.47 4.81
N LEU A 49 9.95 20.41 3.52
CA LEU A 49 10.28 19.14 2.88
C LEU A 49 11.51 18.49 3.50
N LEU A 50 12.53 19.27 3.87
CA LEU A 50 13.72 18.75 4.56
C LEU A 50 13.37 18.16 5.94
N ARG A 51 12.43 18.78 6.66
CA ARG A 51 11.93 18.25 7.93
C ARG A 51 11.08 16.98 7.71
N MET A 52 10.35 16.87 6.61
CA MET A 52 9.54 15.68 6.30
C MET A 52 10.40 14.45 5.91
N VAL A 53 11.57 14.66 5.34
CA VAL A 53 12.47 13.54 4.98
C VAL A 53 13.32 13.04 6.15
N GLU A 54 13.40 13.80 7.24
CA GLU A 54 14.06 13.34 8.47
C GLU A 54 13.02 12.65 9.37
N PRO A 55 13.22 11.37 9.76
CA PRO A 55 12.36 10.71 10.73
C PRO A 55 12.35 11.46 12.07
N GLU A 56 11.19 11.62 12.69
CA GLU A 56 11.10 12.17 14.05
C GLU A 56 11.85 11.27 15.04
N ARG A 57 11.79 9.94 14.83
CA ARG A 57 12.54 8.94 15.64
C ARG A 57 12.81 7.68 14.85
N VAL A 58 13.96 7.08 15.13
CA VAL A 58 14.33 5.73 14.71
C VAL A 58 14.65 4.91 15.95
N ILE A 59 13.93 3.82 16.14
CA ILE A 59 14.12 2.89 17.24
C ILE A 59 14.73 1.62 16.66
N SER A 60 15.90 1.23 17.15
CA SER A 60 16.57 -0.02 16.78
C SER A 60 16.85 -0.84 18.03
N PHE A 61 16.54 -2.12 17.98
CA PHE A 61 16.69 -3.00 19.13
C PHE A 61 17.06 -4.43 18.71
N ARG A 62 17.68 -5.16 19.65
CA ARG A 62 18.00 -6.57 19.47
C ARG A 62 16.80 -7.42 19.85
N VAL A 63 16.53 -8.46 19.04
CA VAL A 63 15.48 -9.45 19.30
C VAL A 63 16.13 -10.82 19.47
N CYS A 64 16.18 -11.32 20.71
CA CYS A 64 16.67 -12.66 21.03
C CYS A 64 15.49 -13.60 21.24
N TRP A 65 15.53 -14.78 20.63
CA TRP A 65 14.50 -15.80 20.77
C TRP A 65 15.12 -17.20 20.67
N VAL A 66 14.39 -18.22 21.08
CA VAL A 66 14.86 -19.62 21.08
C VAL A 66 14.10 -20.38 19.99
N ASP A 67 14.79 -21.08 19.13
CA ASP A 67 14.19 -21.93 18.10
C ASP A 67 13.70 -23.27 18.65
N ASP A 68 13.15 -24.13 17.78
CA ASP A 68 12.62 -25.42 18.21
C ASP A 68 13.72 -26.44 18.56
N LEU A 69 14.98 -26.17 18.22
CA LEU A 69 16.13 -26.96 18.63
C LEU A 69 16.71 -26.52 19.96
N GLY A 70 16.20 -25.44 20.56
CA GLY A 70 16.68 -24.88 21.82
C GLY A 70 17.87 -23.92 21.64
N GLU A 71 18.20 -23.52 20.40
CA GLU A 71 19.29 -22.62 20.11
C GLU A 71 18.83 -21.16 20.17
N ILE A 72 19.71 -20.27 20.65
CA ILE A 72 19.44 -18.83 20.74
C ILE A 72 19.67 -18.17 19.38
N GLN A 73 18.64 -17.58 18.86
CA GLN A 73 18.64 -16.79 17.64
C GLN A 73 18.65 -15.29 17.96
N VAL A 74 19.29 -14.48 17.09
CA VAL A 74 19.42 -13.03 17.27
C VAL A 74 19.05 -12.33 15.97
N ASN A 75 18.04 -11.47 16.05
CA ASN A 75 17.59 -10.61 14.95
C ASN A 75 17.66 -9.13 15.36
N ARG A 76 17.53 -8.26 14.36
CA ARG A 76 17.39 -6.81 14.53
C ARG A 76 15.93 -6.42 14.40
N GLY A 77 15.44 -5.62 15.33
CA GLY A 77 14.12 -5.00 15.26
C GLY A 77 14.24 -3.51 15.03
N TYR A 78 13.29 -2.94 14.27
CA TYR A 78 13.26 -1.52 13.96
C TYR A 78 11.85 -0.96 14.01
N ARG A 79 11.73 0.33 14.38
CA ARG A 79 10.55 1.17 14.16
C ARG A 79 10.99 2.56 13.73
N VAL A 80 10.59 2.98 12.55
CA VAL A 80 10.77 4.33 12.03
C VAL A 80 9.46 5.08 12.27
N GLN A 81 9.49 6.08 13.13
CA GLN A 81 8.44 7.05 13.41
C GLN A 81 8.75 8.29 12.56
N MET A 82 8.11 8.37 11.37
CA MET A 82 8.53 9.30 10.34
C MET A 82 7.97 10.69 10.55
N ASN A 83 6.65 10.81 10.72
CA ASN A 83 5.98 12.08 10.89
C ASN A 83 4.65 11.89 11.61
N SER A 84 4.39 12.70 12.64
CA SER A 84 3.17 12.66 13.46
C SER A 84 2.31 13.91 13.35
N ALA A 85 2.60 14.82 12.44
CA ALA A 85 1.90 16.10 12.35
C ALA A 85 0.37 16.01 12.17
N ILE A 86 -0.11 14.92 11.55
CA ILE A 86 -1.55 14.73 11.30
C ILE A 86 -2.19 13.60 12.11
N GLY A 87 -1.45 12.99 13.03
CA GLY A 87 -1.96 11.93 13.90
C GLY A 87 -0.89 10.93 14.33
N PRO A 88 -1.26 9.89 15.09
CA PRO A 88 -0.34 8.84 15.52
C PRO A 88 0.41 8.23 14.35
N TYR A 89 1.68 7.86 14.54
CA TYR A 89 2.41 7.13 13.51
C TYR A 89 1.64 5.87 13.11
N LYS A 90 1.51 5.62 11.82
CA LYS A 90 0.75 4.47 11.29
C LYS A 90 1.48 3.83 10.14
N GLY A 91 1.64 2.52 10.21
CA GLY A 91 2.21 1.73 9.13
C GLY A 91 2.62 0.34 9.58
N GLY A 92 2.85 -0.55 8.61
CA GLY A 92 3.06 -1.98 8.83
C GLY A 92 4.38 -2.34 9.49
N LEU A 93 4.43 -3.57 10.01
CA LEU A 93 5.64 -4.29 10.39
C LEU A 93 5.95 -5.32 9.28
N ARG A 94 7.19 -5.36 8.83
CA ARG A 94 7.68 -6.32 7.82
C ARG A 94 8.67 -7.28 8.46
N PHE A 95 8.43 -8.60 8.32
CA PHE A 95 9.39 -9.63 8.71
C PHE A 95 9.91 -10.31 7.44
N HIS A 96 11.16 -9.96 7.09
CA HIS A 96 11.81 -10.48 5.89
C HIS A 96 13.32 -10.31 6.01
N PRO A 97 14.16 -11.26 5.51
CA PRO A 97 15.62 -11.18 5.60
C PRO A 97 16.26 -9.92 5.01
N THR A 98 15.58 -9.28 4.07
CA THR A 98 16.08 -8.05 3.42
C THR A 98 15.76 -6.78 4.20
N VAL A 99 15.08 -6.87 5.34
CA VAL A 99 14.71 -5.67 6.11
C VAL A 99 15.96 -5.03 6.72
N ASP A 100 16.16 -3.78 6.34
CA ASP A 100 17.15 -2.87 6.88
C ASP A 100 16.55 -1.46 7.07
N LEU A 101 17.36 -0.53 7.53
CA LEU A 101 16.91 0.83 7.82
C LEU A 101 16.56 1.62 6.55
N SER A 102 17.29 1.43 5.44
CA SER A 102 17.01 2.08 4.16
C SER A 102 15.61 1.76 3.66
N ILE A 103 15.27 0.45 3.62
CA ILE A 103 13.95 -0.04 3.22
C ILE A 103 12.86 0.49 4.15
N LEU A 104 13.10 0.52 5.47
CA LEU A 104 12.09 0.97 6.42
C LEU A 104 11.89 2.49 6.38
N LYS A 105 12.93 3.29 6.17
CA LYS A 105 12.82 4.74 5.97
C LYS A 105 12.07 5.06 4.68
N PHE A 106 12.41 4.39 3.57
CA PHE A 106 11.66 4.46 2.31
C PHE A 106 10.17 4.23 2.54
N LEU A 107 9.83 3.08 3.12
CA LEU A 107 8.44 2.71 3.34
C LEU A 107 7.72 3.63 4.34
N ALA A 108 8.41 4.15 5.36
CA ALA A 108 7.85 5.09 6.32
C ALA A 108 7.56 6.46 5.67
N PHE A 109 8.45 6.94 4.83
CA PHE A 109 8.30 8.19 4.08
C PHE A 109 7.10 8.10 3.11
N GLU A 110 7.04 7.07 2.29
CA GLU A 110 5.88 6.79 1.42
C GLU A 110 4.56 6.69 2.20
N GLN A 111 4.63 6.12 3.41
CA GLN A 111 3.45 5.96 4.26
C GLN A 111 2.90 7.30 4.76
N VAL A 112 3.75 8.33 4.96
CA VAL A 112 3.29 9.68 5.32
C VAL A 112 2.35 10.23 4.25
N PHE A 113 2.73 10.16 2.98
CA PHE A 113 1.93 10.63 1.85
C PHE A 113 0.65 9.80 1.67
N LYS A 114 0.76 8.48 1.73
CA LYS A 114 -0.39 7.58 1.62
C LYS A 114 -1.44 7.84 2.71
N ASN A 115 -1.01 7.96 3.96
CA ASN A 115 -1.92 8.16 5.08
C ASN A 115 -2.59 9.53 5.03
N SER A 116 -1.85 10.57 4.65
CA SER A 116 -2.40 11.93 4.54
C SER A 116 -3.54 12.03 3.51
N LEU A 117 -3.44 11.28 2.40
CA LEU A 117 -4.49 11.24 1.38
C LEU A 117 -5.81 10.65 1.91
N THR A 118 -5.78 9.74 2.88
CA THR A 118 -7.01 9.11 3.41
C THR A 118 -7.93 10.07 4.15
N THR A 119 -7.51 11.30 4.41
CA THR A 119 -8.19 12.30 5.28
C THR A 119 -8.31 11.91 6.75
N LEU A 120 -7.99 10.68 7.12
CA LEU A 120 -7.99 10.21 8.50
C LEU A 120 -6.78 10.75 9.29
N PRO A 121 -6.92 10.92 10.63
CA PRO A 121 -5.85 11.45 11.48
C PRO A 121 -4.78 10.38 11.75
N MET A 122 -3.92 10.15 10.78
CA MET A 122 -2.84 9.16 10.84
C MET A 122 -1.56 9.75 10.28
N GLY A 123 -0.51 9.77 11.09
CA GLY A 123 0.86 10.05 10.67
C GLY A 123 1.48 8.88 9.90
N GLY A 124 2.78 8.92 9.66
CA GLY A 124 3.52 7.88 8.95
C GLY A 124 4.57 7.21 9.79
N GLY A 125 4.65 5.89 9.70
CA GLY A 125 5.69 5.08 10.33
C GLY A 125 5.81 3.71 9.68
N LYS A 126 6.93 3.04 9.92
CA LYS A 126 7.19 1.69 9.42
C LYS A 126 8.13 0.96 10.36
N GLY A 127 7.99 -0.35 10.46
CA GLY A 127 8.90 -1.15 11.27
C GLY A 127 9.08 -2.55 10.71
N GLY A 128 9.87 -3.34 11.41
CA GLY A 128 10.10 -4.72 11.01
C GLY A 128 11.38 -5.31 11.58
N SER A 129 11.74 -6.44 11.03
CA SER A 129 12.91 -7.22 11.41
C SER A 129 13.45 -8.00 10.21
N ASP A 130 14.74 -8.30 10.24
CA ASP A 130 15.43 -9.23 9.36
C ASP A 130 15.05 -10.72 9.62
N PHE A 131 14.08 -10.97 10.49
CA PHE A 131 13.52 -12.30 10.76
C PHE A 131 12.78 -12.85 9.53
N ASP A 132 13.08 -14.10 9.15
CA ASP A 132 12.36 -14.82 8.10
C ASP A 132 11.33 -15.79 8.72
N PRO A 133 10.03 -15.50 8.65
CA PRO A 133 8.98 -16.40 9.16
C PRO A 133 8.79 -17.65 8.29
N LYS A 134 9.36 -17.66 7.07
CA LYS A 134 9.18 -18.76 6.14
C LYS A 134 9.87 -20.04 6.64
N GLY A 135 9.10 -21.11 6.73
CA GLY A 135 9.61 -22.40 7.22
C GLY A 135 9.75 -22.52 8.74
N LYS A 136 9.37 -21.49 9.49
CA LYS A 136 9.35 -21.51 10.94
C LYS A 136 8.05 -22.09 11.47
N SER A 137 8.11 -22.79 12.63
CA SER A 137 6.92 -23.26 13.33
C SER A 137 6.11 -22.11 13.93
N ASP A 138 4.83 -22.35 14.22
CA ASP A 138 3.99 -21.36 14.92
C ASP A 138 4.56 -20.99 16.30
N ASN A 139 5.20 -21.93 16.98
CA ASN A 139 5.85 -21.68 18.28
C ASN A 139 7.10 -20.81 18.15
N GLU A 140 7.92 -21.00 17.13
CA GLU A 140 9.07 -20.15 16.83
C GLU A 140 8.62 -18.71 16.51
N ILE A 141 7.61 -18.56 15.64
CA ILE A 141 7.05 -17.26 15.27
C ILE A 141 6.44 -16.56 16.50
N MET A 142 5.75 -17.31 17.36
CA MET A 142 5.20 -16.75 18.60
C MET A 142 6.31 -16.25 19.53
N ARG A 143 7.35 -17.05 19.77
CA ARG A 143 8.49 -16.65 20.60
C ARG A 143 9.20 -15.41 20.06
N PHE A 144 9.41 -15.37 18.74
CA PHE A 144 9.96 -14.20 18.07
C PHE A 144 9.07 -12.96 18.26
N CYS A 145 7.77 -13.06 17.98
CA CYS A 145 6.81 -11.94 18.13
C CYS A 145 6.75 -11.44 19.57
N HIS A 146 6.80 -12.33 20.58
CA HIS A 146 6.82 -11.94 21.97
C HIS A 146 8.11 -11.19 22.34
N SER A 147 9.27 -11.67 21.89
CA SER A 147 10.54 -10.99 22.11
C SER A 147 10.57 -9.62 21.41
N PHE A 148 10.17 -9.55 20.15
CA PHE A 148 10.07 -8.31 19.38
C PHE A 148 9.17 -7.27 20.07
N MET A 149 8.00 -7.69 20.53
CA MET A 149 7.05 -6.80 21.20
C MET A 149 7.52 -6.38 22.59
N SER A 150 8.31 -7.20 23.29
CA SER A 150 8.88 -6.84 24.60
C SER A 150 9.81 -5.61 24.53
N GLU A 151 10.41 -5.35 23.39
CA GLU A 151 11.15 -4.11 23.15
C GLU A 151 10.25 -3.00 22.59
N LEU A 152 9.42 -3.32 21.60
CA LEU A 152 8.62 -2.34 20.88
C LEU A 152 7.51 -1.69 21.71
N PHE A 153 6.92 -2.40 22.70
CA PHE A 153 5.71 -1.93 23.40
C PHE A 153 5.87 -0.58 24.09
N ARG A 154 7.09 -0.21 24.49
CA ARG A 154 7.39 1.10 25.13
C ARG A 154 7.22 2.29 24.20
N HIS A 155 7.19 2.05 22.90
CA HIS A 155 7.25 3.07 21.85
C HIS A 155 5.98 3.17 21.03
N ILE A 156 5.00 2.28 21.27
CA ILE A 156 3.74 2.21 20.54
C ILE A 156 2.53 2.34 21.49
N GLY A 157 1.39 2.66 20.92
CA GLY A 157 0.15 2.80 21.67
C GLY A 157 -0.96 3.38 20.79
N PRO A 158 -2.22 3.33 21.22
CA PRO A 158 -3.37 3.74 20.40
C PRO A 158 -3.33 5.22 19.97
N ASN A 159 -2.67 6.08 20.75
CA ASN A 159 -2.57 7.52 20.53
C ASN A 159 -1.15 7.99 20.15
N THR A 160 -0.19 7.08 20.04
CA THR A 160 1.21 7.39 19.75
C THR A 160 1.65 6.80 18.43
N ASP A 161 1.56 5.47 18.30
CA ASP A 161 2.02 4.71 17.15
C ASP A 161 1.24 3.40 17.05
N VAL A 162 0.57 3.19 15.92
CA VAL A 162 -0.31 2.03 15.68
C VAL A 162 0.22 1.21 14.52
N PRO A 163 1.06 0.20 14.77
CA PRO A 163 1.54 -0.70 13.73
C PRO A 163 0.44 -1.55 13.11
N ALA A 164 0.72 -2.10 11.93
CA ALA A 164 -0.15 -3.03 11.19
C ALA A 164 0.66 -4.20 10.62
N GLY A 165 0.00 -5.10 9.88
CA GLY A 165 0.69 -6.13 9.11
C GLY A 165 1.30 -5.58 7.81
N ASP A 166 2.30 -6.30 7.31
CA ASP A 166 2.96 -6.15 6.01
C ASP A 166 3.55 -7.52 5.60
N ILE A 167 4.51 -7.57 4.66
CA ILE A 167 5.16 -8.81 4.26
C ILE A 167 5.69 -9.58 5.50
N GLY A 168 5.32 -10.84 5.61
CA GLY A 168 5.72 -11.71 6.73
C GLY A 168 4.98 -11.46 8.05
N VAL A 169 4.02 -10.52 8.07
CA VAL A 169 3.19 -10.21 9.26
C VAL A 169 1.72 -10.20 8.87
N GLY A 170 1.07 -11.31 9.05
CA GLY A 170 -0.37 -11.49 8.85
C GLY A 170 -1.15 -11.48 10.16
N GLY A 171 -2.40 -11.96 10.09
CA GLY A 171 -3.30 -12.01 11.27
C GLY A 171 -2.74 -12.86 12.44
N ARG A 172 -1.99 -13.92 12.15
CA ARG A 172 -1.31 -14.76 13.16
C ARG A 172 -0.27 -13.95 13.93
N GLU A 173 0.64 -13.30 13.23
CA GLU A 173 1.71 -12.48 13.83
C GLU A 173 1.11 -11.29 14.60
N ILE A 174 0.11 -10.62 14.02
CA ILE A 174 -0.64 -9.54 14.72
C ILE A 174 -1.27 -10.08 16.02
N GLY A 175 -1.80 -11.30 16.01
CA GLY A 175 -2.33 -11.94 17.22
C GLY A 175 -1.28 -12.12 18.30
N TYR A 176 -0.11 -12.68 17.96
CA TYR A 176 0.99 -12.88 18.91
C TYR A 176 1.56 -11.56 19.44
N LEU A 177 1.73 -10.58 18.56
CA LEU A 177 2.20 -9.23 18.93
C LEU A 177 1.19 -8.53 19.86
N PHE A 178 -0.09 -8.56 19.54
CA PHE A 178 -1.14 -7.95 20.35
C PHE A 178 -1.28 -8.62 21.71
N GLY A 179 -1.23 -9.96 21.77
CA GLY A 179 -1.29 -10.71 23.02
C GLY A 179 -0.16 -10.34 23.98
N GLN A 180 1.06 -10.18 23.45
CA GLN A 180 2.21 -9.76 24.25
C GLN A 180 2.11 -8.29 24.67
N TYR A 181 1.69 -7.38 23.78
CA TYR A 181 1.46 -5.98 24.14
C TYR A 181 0.44 -5.86 25.28
N LYS A 182 -0.73 -6.50 25.12
CA LYS A 182 -1.78 -6.52 26.15
C LYS A 182 -1.27 -7.03 27.50
N ARG A 183 -0.41 -8.05 27.49
CA ARG A 183 0.18 -8.61 28.72
C ARG A 183 1.13 -7.62 29.39
N LEU A 184 1.98 -6.91 28.61
CA LEU A 184 3.00 -5.99 29.13
C LEU A 184 2.38 -4.66 29.60
N SER A 185 1.45 -4.11 28.84
CA SER A 185 0.76 -2.86 29.17
C SER A 185 -0.36 -3.02 30.20
N ASN A 186 -0.88 -4.23 30.37
CA ASN A 186 -2.09 -4.54 31.15
C ASN A 186 -3.32 -3.78 30.65
N GLU A 187 -3.41 -3.54 29.34
CA GLU A 187 -4.48 -2.77 28.69
C GLU A 187 -4.99 -3.47 27.44
N PHE A 188 -6.31 -3.41 27.21
CA PHE A 188 -6.91 -3.80 25.94
C PHE A 188 -7.26 -2.54 25.16
N THR A 189 -6.36 -2.11 24.27
CA THR A 189 -6.46 -0.84 23.55
C THR A 189 -6.49 -1.04 22.02
N GLY A 190 -6.69 0.05 21.28
CA GLY A 190 -6.65 0.09 19.81
C GLY A 190 -5.24 0.08 19.20
N VAL A 191 -4.23 -0.41 19.93
CA VAL A 191 -2.89 -0.63 19.37
C VAL A 191 -2.91 -1.80 18.39
N LEU A 192 -2.13 -1.72 17.31
CA LEU A 192 -2.11 -2.64 16.18
C LEU A 192 -3.44 -2.70 15.41
N THR A 193 -3.35 -2.78 14.09
CA THR A 193 -4.49 -3.05 13.21
C THR A 193 -4.26 -4.31 12.38
N GLY A 194 -5.35 -4.86 11.82
CA GLY A 194 -5.35 -6.20 11.23
C GLY A 194 -5.64 -7.29 12.25
N LYS A 195 -6.26 -6.92 13.38
CA LYS A 195 -6.74 -7.83 14.41
C LYS A 195 -7.88 -8.73 13.89
N GLY A 196 -8.10 -9.85 14.55
CA GLY A 196 -9.28 -10.69 14.30
C GLY A 196 -10.58 -9.95 14.67
N VAL A 197 -11.63 -10.13 13.88
CA VAL A 197 -12.92 -9.45 14.06
C VAL A 197 -13.49 -9.63 15.47
N SER A 198 -13.30 -10.81 16.06
CA SER A 198 -13.80 -11.13 17.41
C SER A 198 -13.06 -10.41 18.56
N TRP A 199 -11.95 -9.72 18.28
CA TRP A 199 -11.12 -9.05 19.30
C TRP A 199 -10.58 -7.69 18.81
N GLY A 200 -11.41 -6.93 18.10
CA GLY A 200 -11.17 -5.53 17.75
C GLY A 200 -10.76 -5.29 16.31
N GLY A 201 -10.78 -6.30 15.45
CA GLY A 201 -10.56 -6.13 14.00
C GLY A 201 -11.77 -5.56 13.28
N SER A 202 -11.56 -5.00 12.10
CA SER A 202 -12.60 -4.47 11.22
C SER A 202 -12.98 -5.47 10.13
N LEU A 203 -14.26 -5.53 9.81
CA LEU A 203 -14.74 -6.12 8.55
C LEU A 203 -14.16 -5.34 7.36
N ILE A 204 -14.21 -5.92 6.16
CA ILE A 204 -13.66 -5.35 4.92
C ILE A 204 -12.12 -5.19 4.92
N ARG A 205 -11.41 -5.40 6.03
CA ARG A 205 -9.95 -5.21 6.05
C ARG A 205 -9.19 -6.08 5.04
N PRO A 206 -9.50 -7.36 4.87
CA PRO A 206 -8.87 -8.20 3.82
C PRO A 206 -9.15 -7.69 2.41
N GLU A 207 -10.35 -7.23 2.15
CA GLU A 207 -10.83 -6.78 0.84
C GLU A 207 -10.34 -5.38 0.46
N ALA A 208 -10.10 -4.55 1.45
CA ALA A 208 -10.00 -3.11 1.33
C ALA A 208 -8.99 -2.59 0.31
N THR A 209 -7.84 -3.24 0.15
CA THR A 209 -6.83 -2.80 -0.83
C THR A 209 -7.32 -3.03 -2.25
N GLY A 210 -7.83 -4.23 -2.55
CA GLY A 210 -8.41 -4.56 -3.85
C GLY A 210 -9.65 -3.72 -4.16
N TYR A 211 -10.56 -3.57 -3.21
CA TYR A 211 -11.76 -2.73 -3.35
C TYR A 211 -11.38 -1.27 -3.61
N GLY A 212 -10.46 -0.72 -2.83
CA GLY A 212 -9.97 0.65 -3.01
C GLY A 212 -9.39 0.90 -4.39
N THR A 213 -8.59 -0.04 -4.90
CA THR A 213 -8.00 0.03 -6.25
C THR A 213 -9.08 0.14 -7.33
N VAL A 214 -10.16 -0.62 -7.19
CA VAL A 214 -11.28 -0.61 -8.14
C VAL A 214 -12.15 0.63 -7.98
N TYR A 215 -12.44 1.07 -6.74
CA TYR A 215 -13.17 2.33 -6.51
C TYR A 215 -12.42 3.53 -7.07
N PHE A 216 -11.09 3.56 -6.95
CA PHE A 216 -10.30 4.62 -7.55
C PHE A 216 -10.37 4.60 -9.08
N ALA A 217 -10.28 3.41 -9.70
CA ALA A 217 -10.48 3.25 -11.14
C ALA A 217 -11.87 3.72 -11.60
N GLN A 218 -12.92 3.38 -10.85
CA GLN A 218 -14.29 3.84 -11.10
C GLN A 218 -14.39 5.37 -11.06
N ASN A 219 -13.80 6.01 -10.04
CA ASN A 219 -13.81 7.46 -9.92
C ASN A 219 -13.05 8.13 -11.08
N MET A 220 -11.93 7.56 -11.53
CA MET A 220 -11.22 8.05 -12.71
C MET A 220 -12.05 7.94 -13.98
N LEU A 221 -12.72 6.81 -14.21
CA LEU A 221 -13.60 6.62 -15.37
C LEU A 221 -14.76 7.62 -15.35
N ALA A 222 -15.35 7.88 -14.18
CA ALA A 222 -16.43 8.83 -14.02
C ALA A 222 -16.07 10.25 -14.47
N THR A 223 -14.78 10.66 -14.38
CA THR A 223 -14.32 11.95 -14.94
C THR A 223 -14.47 12.05 -16.46
N LYS A 224 -14.62 10.92 -17.14
CA LYS A 224 -14.85 10.82 -18.60
C LYS A 224 -16.30 10.46 -18.96
N GLY A 225 -17.20 10.43 -17.96
CA GLY A 225 -18.59 10.00 -18.15
C GLY A 225 -18.71 8.49 -18.42
N ASP A 226 -17.75 7.70 -17.95
CA ASP A 226 -17.65 6.26 -18.17
C ASP A 226 -17.67 5.50 -16.83
N ASP A 227 -17.84 4.18 -16.85
CA ASP A 227 -17.86 3.32 -15.66
C ASP A 227 -17.25 1.94 -15.97
N LEU A 228 -17.28 1.02 -14.98
CA LEU A 228 -16.76 -0.34 -15.14
C LEU A 228 -17.71 -1.29 -15.91
N THR A 229 -18.95 -0.92 -16.13
CA THR A 229 -19.95 -1.81 -16.76
C THR A 229 -19.50 -2.23 -18.16
N ASN A 230 -19.46 -3.53 -18.40
CA ASN A 230 -19.01 -4.15 -19.65
C ASN A 230 -17.55 -3.87 -20.05
N LYS A 231 -16.72 -3.26 -19.19
CA LYS A 231 -15.30 -3.11 -19.44
C LYS A 231 -14.55 -4.42 -19.24
N THR A 232 -13.55 -4.65 -20.06
CA THR A 232 -12.60 -5.76 -19.90
C THR A 232 -11.47 -5.36 -18.96
N VAL A 233 -11.21 -6.21 -17.96
CA VAL A 233 -10.21 -5.96 -16.91
C VAL A 233 -9.14 -7.05 -16.93
N VAL A 234 -7.88 -6.62 -16.97
CA VAL A 234 -6.71 -7.48 -16.81
C VAL A 234 -6.09 -7.24 -15.44
N ILE A 235 -5.92 -8.32 -14.66
CA ILE A 235 -5.37 -8.27 -13.31
C ILE A 235 -4.13 -9.15 -13.24
N SER A 236 -3.03 -8.62 -12.66
CA SER A 236 -1.89 -9.44 -12.25
C SER A 236 -2.01 -9.88 -10.79
N GLY A 237 -1.35 -10.98 -10.46
CA GLY A 237 -1.40 -11.57 -9.13
C GLY A 237 -2.59 -12.52 -8.94
N SER A 238 -2.53 -13.25 -7.84
CA SER A 238 -3.60 -14.13 -7.34
C SER A 238 -3.61 -14.14 -5.80
N GLY A 239 -2.96 -13.18 -5.20
CA GLY A 239 -2.99 -12.92 -3.76
C GLY A 239 -4.21 -12.10 -3.36
N ASN A 240 -4.22 -11.66 -2.11
CA ASN A 240 -5.36 -10.96 -1.51
C ASN A 240 -5.84 -9.75 -2.32
N VAL A 241 -4.92 -8.87 -2.71
CA VAL A 241 -5.26 -7.65 -3.48
C VAL A 241 -5.91 -8.01 -4.81
N ALA A 242 -5.31 -8.92 -5.57
CA ALA A 242 -5.82 -9.35 -6.88
C ALA A 242 -7.19 -10.05 -6.78
N GLN A 243 -7.39 -10.93 -5.78
CA GLN A 243 -8.66 -11.61 -5.57
C GLN A 243 -9.80 -10.64 -5.30
N PHE A 244 -9.58 -9.66 -4.43
CA PHE A 244 -10.61 -8.69 -4.09
C PHE A 244 -10.75 -7.55 -5.12
N ALA A 245 -9.71 -7.23 -5.88
CA ALA A 245 -9.85 -6.39 -7.07
C ALA A 245 -10.73 -7.07 -8.14
N ALA A 246 -10.54 -8.38 -8.36
CA ALA A 246 -11.38 -9.16 -9.25
C ALA A 246 -12.84 -9.19 -8.75
N GLU A 247 -13.08 -9.50 -7.46
CA GLU A 247 -14.41 -9.54 -6.85
C GLU A 247 -15.16 -8.20 -7.03
N LYS A 248 -14.52 -7.09 -6.68
CA LYS A 248 -15.16 -5.77 -6.81
C LYS A 248 -15.38 -5.38 -8.27
N SER A 249 -14.46 -5.71 -9.18
CA SER A 249 -14.64 -5.46 -10.61
C SER A 249 -15.84 -6.22 -11.17
N ILE A 250 -16.02 -7.49 -10.80
CA ILE A 250 -17.18 -8.31 -11.18
C ILE A 250 -18.47 -7.71 -10.62
N GLN A 251 -18.49 -7.33 -9.33
CA GLN A 251 -19.64 -6.69 -8.70
C GLN A 251 -20.07 -5.39 -9.38
N LEU A 252 -19.15 -4.65 -9.97
CA LEU A 252 -19.40 -3.41 -10.72
C LEU A 252 -19.65 -3.65 -12.22
N GLY A 253 -19.84 -4.90 -12.63
CA GLY A 253 -20.25 -5.26 -13.99
C GLY A 253 -19.12 -5.35 -15.02
N ALA A 254 -17.87 -5.39 -14.56
CA ALA A 254 -16.72 -5.59 -15.44
C ALA A 254 -16.46 -7.07 -15.74
N LYS A 255 -15.84 -7.35 -16.86
CA LYS A 255 -15.39 -8.67 -17.27
C LYS A 255 -13.91 -8.87 -16.96
N VAL A 256 -13.59 -9.63 -15.92
CA VAL A 256 -12.21 -9.95 -15.54
C VAL A 256 -11.69 -11.08 -16.42
N LEU A 257 -10.56 -10.84 -17.13
CA LEU A 257 -10.03 -11.77 -18.12
C LEU A 257 -8.85 -12.60 -17.60
N THR A 258 -8.07 -12.07 -16.66
CA THR A 258 -6.81 -12.69 -16.23
C THR A 258 -6.60 -12.62 -14.72
N MET A 259 -5.89 -13.59 -14.19
CA MET A 259 -5.15 -13.54 -12.92
C MET A 259 -3.83 -14.26 -13.09
N SER A 260 -2.80 -13.96 -12.30
CA SER A 260 -1.45 -14.49 -12.47
C SER A 260 -0.79 -14.94 -11.17
N ASP A 261 0.25 -15.73 -11.28
CA ASP A 261 1.25 -15.96 -10.22
C ASP A 261 2.66 -16.00 -10.83
N SER A 262 3.69 -16.31 -10.03
CA SER A 262 5.07 -16.34 -10.50
C SER A 262 5.36 -17.39 -11.59
N SER A 263 4.41 -18.27 -11.91
CA SER A 263 4.55 -19.26 -12.98
C SER A 263 3.97 -18.82 -14.33
N GLY A 264 3.13 -17.78 -14.35
CA GLY A 264 2.45 -17.25 -15.53
C GLY A 264 1.05 -16.72 -15.20
N TYR A 265 0.20 -16.58 -16.21
CA TYR A 265 -1.15 -16.10 -16.02
C TYR A 265 -2.19 -16.99 -16.71
N ILE A 266 -3.41 -16.97 -16.18
CA ILE A 266 -4.58 -17.54 -16.83
C ILE A 266 -5.29 -16.47 -17.65
N TYR A 267 -5.77 -16.85 -18.82
CA TYR A 267 -6.65 -16.05 -19.66
C TYR A 267 -7.97 -16.80 -19.87
N ASP A 268 -9.08 -16.17 -19.50
CA ASP A 268 -10.42 -16.71 -19.69
C ASP A 268 -11.23 -15.74 -20.54
N SER A 269 -11.43 -16.10 -21.81
CA SER A 269 -12.16 -15.27 -22.78
C SER A 269 -13.66 -15.12 -22.45
N GLU A 270 -14.23 -16.05 -21.67
CA GLU A 270 -15.61 -15.98 -21.17
C GLU A 270 -15.71 -15.05 -19.95
N GLY A 271 -14.59 -14.73 -19.33
CA GLY A 271 -14.47 -13.97 -18.09
C GLY A 271 -14.49 -14.85 -16.84
N ILE A 272 -13.84 -14.33 -15.79
CA ILE A 272 -13.84 -14.90 -14.45
C ILE A 272 -15.06 -14.31 -13.73
N ASP A 273 -16.05 -15.15 -13.44
CA ASP A 273 -17.23 -14.82 -12.64
C ASP A 273 -17.04 -15.20 -11.15
N ASP A 274 -18.06 -15.01 -10.33
CA ASP A 274 -18.02 -15.31 -8.89
C ASP A 274 -17.70 -16.77 -8.57
N GLU A 275 -18.18 -17.73 -9.38
CA GLU A 275 -17.92 -19.16 -9.16
C GLU A 275 -16.46 -19.48 -9.48
N LYS A 276 -15.97 -18.98 -10.62
CA LYS A 276 -14.60 -19.14 -11.06
C LYS A 276 -13.63 -18.47 -10.08
N LEU A 277 -13.96 -17.28 -9.57
CA LEU A 277 -13.15 -16.58 -8.56
C LEU A 277 -13.11 -17.35 -7.23
N LYS A 278 -14.23 -17.87 -6.74
CA LYS A 278 -14.26 -18.74 -5.56
C LYS A 278 -13.37 -19.97 -5.72
N HIS A 279 -13.33 -20.54 -6.92
CA HIS A 279 -12.42 -21.64 -7.22
C HIS A 279 -10.94 -21.18 -7.14
N ILE A 280 -10.59 -20.03 -7.71
CA ILE A 280 -9.23 -19.46 -7.61
C ILE A 280 -8.86 -19.22 -6.14
N MET A 281 -9.77 -18.64 -5.34
CA MET A 281 -9.54 -18.43 -3.90
C MET A 281 -9.28 -19.74 -3.16
N THR A 282 -10.06 -20.79 -3.45
CA THR A 282 -9.83 -22.12 -2.87
C THR A 282 -8.48 -22.70 -3.29
N LEU A 283 -8.16 -22.60 -4.57
CA LEU A 283 -6.91 -23.08 -5.15
C LEU A 283 -5.69 -22.42 -4.48
N LYS A 284 -5.75 -21.09 -4.31
CA LYS A 284 -4.62 -20.30 -3.78
C LYS A 284 -4.54 -20.31 -2.27
N ASN A 285 -5.65 -20.09 -1.58
CA ASN A 285 -5.65 -19.83 -0.13
C ASN A 285 -5.73 -21.12 0.69
N VAL A 286 -6.44 -22.16 0.19
CA VAL A 286 -6.63 -23.43 0.89
C VAL A 286 -5.65 -24.48 0.39
N GLN A 287 -5.64 -24.73 -0.93
CA GLN A 287 -4.83 -25.78 -1.53
C GLN A 287 -3.36 -25.37 -1.76
N ARG A 288 -3.06 -24.06 -1.74
CA ARG A 288 -1.73 -23.48 -2.00
C ARG A 288 -1.09 -23.91 -3.31
N LYS A 289 -1.92 -24.15 -4.34
CA LYS A 289 -1.50 -24.58 -5.67
C LYS A 289 -1.18 -23.42 -6.60
N ARG A 290 -0.64 -23.74 -7.78
CA ARG A 290 -0.37 -22.77 -8.84
C ARG A 290 -1.64 -22.39 -9.58
N ILE A 291 -1.68 -21.15 -10.12
CA ILE A 291 -2.84 -20.65 -10.86
C ILE A 291 -3.14 -21.48 -12.12
N SER A 292 -2.13 -22.15 -12.69
CA SER A 292 -2.28 -23.05 -13.85
C SER A 292 -3.27 -24.18 -13.63
N GLU A 293 -3.51 -24.62 -12.39
CA GLU A 293 -4.49 -25.65 -12.05
C GLU A 293 -5.94 -25.23 -12.35
N TYR A 294 -6.20 -23.91 -12.50
CA TYR A 294 -7.49 -23.38 -12.90
C TYR A 294 -7.98 -23.97 -14.23
N CYS A 295 -7.08 -24.08 -15.22
CA CYS A 295 -7.41 -24.57 -16.55
C CYS A 295 -7.81 -26.07 -16.58
N ILE A 296 -7.51 -26.83 -15.51
CA ILE A 296 -7.97 -28.22 -15.39
C ILE A 296 -9.49 -28.25 -15.19
N LYS A 297 -10.03 -27.36 -14.38
CA LYS A 297 -11.49 -27.25 -14.14
C LYS A 297 -12.22 -26.47 -15.25
N TYR A 298 -11.55 -25.48 -15.84
CA TYR A 298 -12.08 -24.62 -16.88
C TYR A 298 -11.26 -24.74 -18.18
N PRO A 299 -11.46 -25.81 -18.98
CA PRO A 299 -10.62 -26.13 -20.13
C PRO A 299 -10.74 -25.16 -21.31
N ASN A 300 -11.76 -24.28 -21.31
CA ASN A 300 -11.88 -23.19 -22.30
C ASN A 300 -10.96 -22.01 -21.98
N SER A 301 -10.31 -22.01 -20.84
CA SER A 301 -9.29 -21.02 -20.47
C SER A 301 -7.88 -21.47 -20.89
N GLU A 302 -6.98 -20.51 -21.00
CA GLU A 302 -5.59 -20.74 -21.40
C GLU A 302 -4.64 -20.37 -20.24
N PHE A 303 -3.60 -21.19 -20.02
CA PHE A 303 -2.48 -20.83 -19.14
C PHE A 303 -1.26 -20.44 -19.97
N VAL A 304 -0.81 -19.19 -19.82
CA VAL A 304 0.37 -18.65 -20.51
C VAL A 304 1.56 -18.66 -19.55
N LYS A 305 2.41 -19.65 -19.72
CA LYS A 305 3.56 -19.91 -18.84
C LYS A 305 4.64 -18.83 -18.96
N GLY A 306 5.15 -18.37 -17.82
CA GLY A 306 6.33 -17.51 -17.71
C GLY A 306 6.15 -16.09 -18.28
N LYS A 307 4.90 -15.65 -18.49
CA LYS A 307 4.59 -14.30 -18.97
C LYS A 307 3.68 -13.53 -18.00
N THR A 308 3.74 -12.20 -18.08
CA THR A 308 2.81 -11.27 -17.47
C THR A 308 1.55 -11.09 -18.34
N PRO A 309 0.41 -10.64 -17.79
CA PRO A 309 -0.85 -10.57 -18.55
C PRO A 309 -0.97 -9.33 -19.45
N TRP A 310 0.02 -8.44 -19.49
CA TRP A 310 -0.09 -7.10 -20.09
C TRP A 310 -0.22 -7.08 -21.61
N ALA A 311 0.07 -8.20 -22.28
CA ALA A 311 -0.19 -8.37 -23.72
C ALA A 311 -1.67 -8.62 -24.05
N THR A 312 -2.49 -8.97 -23.06
CA THR A 312 -3.94 -9.19 -23.24
C THR A 312 -4.65 -7.86 -23.49
N LYS A 313 -5.48 -7.81 -24.53
CA LYS A 313 -6.29 -6.62 -24.83
C LYS A 313 -7.29 -6.38 -23.70
N CYS A 314 -7.34 -5.16 -23.18
CA CYS A 314 -8.26 -4.75 -22.12
C CYS A 314 -8.56 -3.25 -22.15
N ASP A 315 -9.63 -2.86 -21.47
CA ASP A 315 -9.95 -1.45 -21.19
C ASP A 315 -9.22 -0.97 -19.94
N ILE A 316 -9.10 -1.83 -18.92
CA ILE A 316 -8.56 -1.49 -17.61
C ILE A 316 -7.48 -2.51 -17.23
N ALA A 317 -6.33 -2.03 -16.74
CA ALA A 317 -5.27 -2.85 -16.17
C ALA A 317 -5.10 -2.56 -14.68
N LEU A 318 -5.11 -3.63 -13.86
CA LEU A 318 -4.93 -3.56 -12.41
C LEU A 318 -3.67 -4.36 -12.01
N PRO A 319 -2.51 -3.70 -11.91
CA PRO A 319 -1.29 -4.34 -11.42
C PRO A 319 -1.38 -4.61 -9.91
N CYS A 320 -1.58 -5.89 -9.53
CA CYS A 320 -1.88 -6.30 -8.15
C CYS A 320 -0.90 -7.36 -7.59
N ALA A 321 0.21 -7.62 -8.26
CA ALA A 321 1.16 -8.67 -7.86
C ALA A 321 2.35 -8.12 -7.07
N THR A 322 3.34 -7.57 -7.77
CA THR A 322 4.62 -7.21 -7.16
C THR A 322 5.18 -5.88 -7.69
N GLN A 323 6.17 -5.36 -6.97
CA GLN A 323 6.93 -4.19 -7.39
C GLN A 323 7.61 -4.42 -8.75
N ASN A 324 7.62 -3.39 -9.63
CA ASN A 324 8.27 -3.37 -10.93
C ASN A 324 7.84 -4.50 -11.89
N GLU A 325 6.61 -4.97 -11.79
CA GLU A 325 6.06 -6.03 -12.65
C GLU A 325 5.60 -5.55 -14.03
N LEU A 326 5.45 -4.25 -14.22
CA LEU A 326 5.02 -3.61 -15.45
C LEU A 326 6.10 -2.64 -15.93
N ASP A 327 6.78 -3.00 -17.01
CA ASP A 327 7.87 -2.21 -17.57
C ASP A 327 7.42 -1.31 -18.72
N LEU A 328 8.36 -0.54 -19.33
CA LEU A 328 8.09 0.34 -20.44
C LEU A 328 7.49 -0.38 -21.67
N ASN A 329 7.93 -1.63 -21.94
CA ASN A 329 7.43 -2.39 -23.09
C ASN A 329 6.00 -2.84 -22.83
N ASP A 330 5.70 -3.28 -21.62
CA ASP A 330 4.34 -3.62 -21.18
C ASP A 330 3.41 -2.42 -21.30
N ALA A 331 3.85 -1.23 -20.84
CA ALA A 331 3.09 0.01 -20.96
C ALA A 331 2.75 0.35 -22.42
N LYS A 332 3.73 0.26 -23.32
CA LYS A 332 3.52 0.49 -24.77
C LYS A 332 2.54 -0.52 -25.37
N VAL A 333 2.59 -1.78 -24.94
CA VAL A 333 1.67 -2.83 -25.41
C VAL A 333 0.25 -2.56 -24.93
N LEU A 334 0.06 -2.22 -23.64
CA LEU A 334 -1.25 -1.84 -23.09
C LEU A 334 -1.86 -0.66 -23.87
N LEU A 335 -1.09 0.40 -24.07
CA LEU A 335 -1.53 1.57 -24.84
C LEU A 335 -1.91 1.23 -26.28
N LYS A 336 -1.08 0.44 -26.97
CA LYS A 336 -1.35 -0.03 -28.34
C LYS A 336 -2.63 -0.87 -28.41
N ASN A 337 -2.93 -1.63 -27.39
CA ASN A 337 -4.10 -2.51 -27.27
C ASN A 337 -5.37 -1.73 -26.86
N GLY A 338 -5.27 -0.42 -26.61
CA GLY A 338 -6.42 0.45 -26.29
C GLY A 338 -6.78 0.51 -24.81
N CYS A 339 -5.86 0.16 -23.90
CA CYS A 339 -6.06 0.36 -22.47
C CYS A 339 -6.26 1.86 -22.15
N ILE A 340 -7.35 2.18 -21.45
CA ILE A 340 -7.75 3.56 -21.11
C ILE A 340 -7.49 3.91 -19.64
N CYS A 341 -7.34 2.90 -18.79
CA CYS A 341 -7.19 3.09 -17.35
C CYS A 341 -6.21 2.08 -16.75
N VAL A 342 -5.25 2.57 -15.97
CA VAL A 342 -4.34 1.75 -15.15
C VAL A 342 -4.49 2.20 -13.70
N SER A 343 -4.83 1.29 -12.79
CA SER A 343 -4.96 1.57 -11.35
C SER A 343 -4.12 0.58 -10.54
N GLU A 344 -3.09 1.07 -9.88
CA GLU A 344 -2.10 0.24 -9.19
C GLU A 344 -2.63 -0.32 -7.86
N GLY A 345 -2.75 -1.64 -7.77
CA GLY A 345 -3.12 -2.34 -6.53
C GLY A 345 -1.91 -2.73 -5.68
N ALA A 346 -0.78 -3.05 -6.30
CA ALA A 346 0.49 -3.28 -5.62
C ALA A 346 1.22 -1.96 -5.27
N ASN A 347 2.28 -2.04 -4.47
CA ASN A 347 3.15 -0.90 -4.22
C ASN A 347 4.19 -0.79 -5.35
N MET A 348 4.19 0.33 -6.07
CA MET A 348 5.10 0.62 -7.20
C MET A 348 5.21 -0.53 -8.23
N PRO A 349 4.10 -1.05 -8.77
CA PRO A 349 4.16 -2.15 -9.72
C PRO A 349 4.68 -1.72 -11.10
N SER A 350 4.49 -0.44 -11.46
CA SER A 350 5.00 0.13 -12.71
C SER A 350 6.38 0.74 -12.51
N THR A 351 7.29 0.50 -13.45
CA THR A 351 8.60 1.19 -13.47
C THR A 351 8.44 2.67 -13.79
N LYS A 352 9.40 3.51 -13.39
CA LYS A 352 9.39 4.97 -13.66
C LYS A 352 9.14 5.27 -15.15
N ASP A 353 9.79 4.53 -16.04
CA ASP A 353 9.64 4.71 -17.50
C ASP A 353 8.23 4.33 -17.99
N ALA A 354 7.62 3.30 -17.41
CA ALA A 354 6.24 2.92 -17.70
C ALA A 354 5.25 4.01 -17.25
N VAL A 355 5.43 4.56 -16.06
CA VAL A 355 4.63 5.68 -15.54
C VAL A 355 4.72 6.89 -16.47
N HIS A 356 5.93 7.28 -16.89
CA HIS A 356 6.13 8.37 -17.83
C HIS A 356 5.43 8.14 -19.17
N GLU A 357 5.43 6.89 -19.69
CA GLU A 357 4.75 6.55 -20.93
C GLU A 357 3.22 6.69 -20.80
N PHE A 358 2.63 6.27 -19.68
CA PHE A 358 1.21 6.49 -19.40
C PHE A 358 0.85 7.98 -19.27
N GLN A 359 1.67 8.76 -18.55
CA GLN A 359 1.50 10.22 -18.43
C GLN A 359 1.59 10.92 -19.79
N LYS A 360 2.57 10.54 -20.63
CA LYS A 360 2.73 11.07 -22.00
C LYS A 360 1.53 10.75 -22.88
N ALA A 361 0.98 9.55 -22.76
CA ALA A 361 -0.22 9.12 -23.48
C ALA A 361 -1.50 9.75 -22.90
N LYS A 362 -1.43 10.41 -21.73
CA LYS A 362 -2.55 11.06 -21.03
C LYS A 362 -3.73 10.11 -20.74
N ILE A 363 -3.46 8.83 -20.51
CA ILE A 363 -4.48 7.89 -20.04
C ILE A 363 -4.79 8.11 -18.56
N LEU A 364 -5.85 7.49 -18.06
CA LEU A 364 -6.17 7.46 -16.63
C LEU A 364 -5.17 6.54 -15.91
N PHE A 365 -4.18 7.12 -15.24
CA PHE A 365 -3.16 6.36 -14.49
C PHE A 365 -3.16 6.77 -13.02
N ALA A 366 -3.41 5.82 -12.13
CA ALA A 366 -3.40 6.02 -10.68
C ALA A 366 -2.18 5.37 -10.02
N PRO A 367 -1.32 6.14 -9.32
CA PRO A 367 -0.20 5.58 -8.57
C PRO A 367 -0.68 4.81 -7.33
N GLY A 368 0.04 3.76 -6.95
CA GLY A 368 -0.32 2.89 -5.83
C GLY A 368 -0.55 3.62 -4.51
N LYS A 369 0.20 4.69 -4.23
CA LYS A 369 0.01 5.49 -2.99
C LYS A 369 -1.40 6.11 -2.87
N ALA A 370 -2.10 6.34 -3.99
CA ALA A 370 -3.48 6.81 -4.01
C ALA A 370 -4.46 5.65 -4.16
N SER A 371 -4.32 4.82 -5.19
CA SER A 371 -5.29 3.79 -5.55
C SER A 371 -5.34 2.61 -4.58
N ASN A 372 -4.20 2.19 -4.00
CA ASN A 372 -4.18 1.08 -3.04
C ASN A 372 -4.31 1.51 -1.57
N ALA A 373 -4.64 2.78 -1.32
CA ALA A 373 -4.79 3.32 0.04
C ALA A 373 -5.97 2.72 0.81
N GLY A 374 -6.86 1.95 0.17
CA GLY A 374 -8.00 1.30 0.81
C GLY A 374 -7.62 0.45 2.03
N GLY A 375 -6.49 -0.25 1.96
CA GLY A 375 -5.99 -1.06 3.08
C GLY A 375 -5.66 -0.24 4.32
N VAL A 376 -4.97 0.89 4.17
CA VAL A 376 -4.66 1.79 5.30
C VAL A 376 -5.87 2.61 5.72
N ALA A 377 -6.77 2.98 4.80
CA ALA A 377 -8.04 3.62 5.10
C ALA A 377 -8.86 2.74 6.06
N THR A 378 -9.06 1.47 5.72
CA THR A 378 -9.78 0.54 6.59
C THR A 378 -9.04 0.27 7.90
N SER A 379 -7.70 0.32 7.93
CA SER A 379 -6.96 0.29 9.19
C SER A 379 -7.27 1.51 10.07
N GLY A 380 -7.43 2.70 9.48
CA GLY A 380 -7.88 3.89 10.22
C GLY A 380 -9.33 3.76 10.72
N LEU A 381 -10.21 3.15 9.92
CA LEU A 381 -11.58 2.82 10.36
C LEU A 381 -11.57 1.80 11.51
N GLU A 382 -10.64 0.83 11.51
CA GLU A 382 -10.44 -0.08 12.65
C GLU A 382 -10.02 0.68 13.91
N MET A 383 -9.09 1.64 13.80
CA MET A 383 -8.72 2.51 14.93
C MET A 383 -9.93 3.28 15.46
N THR A 384 -10.77 3.82 14.59
CA THR A 384 -11.99 4.53 14.98
C THR A 384 -12.96 3.62 15.72
N GLN A 385 -13.24 2.43 15.20
CA GLN A 385 -14.08 1.43 15.85
C GLN A 385 -13.52 1.02 17.22
N ASN A 386 -12.20 0.87 17.34
CA ASN A 386 -11.55 0.56 18.62
C ASN A 386 -11.71 1.70 19.64
N SER A 387 -11.60 2.95 19.23
CA SER A 387 -11.79 4.13 20.08
C SER A 387 -13.24 4.26 20.57
N LEU A 388 -14.21 3.94 19.70
CA LEU A 388 -15.63 3.92 20.02
C LEU A 388 -16.04 2.70 20.85
N ARG A 389 -15.23 1.62 20.86
CA ARG A 389 -15.56 0.29 21.36
C ARG A 389 -16.84 -0.29 20.76
N TYR A 390 -17.04 -0.03 19.48
CA TYR A 390 -18.21 -0.42 18.71
C TYR A 390 -17.80 -0.86 17.30
N ASN A 391 -18.36 -1.97 16.82
CA ASN A 391 -18.09 -2.50 15.49
C ASN A 391 -19.16 -2.04 14.51
N TRP A 392 -18.73 -1.58 13.35
CA TRP A 392 -19.62 -1.28 12.23
C TRP A 392 -19.94 -2.54 11.42
N SER A 393 -21.07 -2.52 10.74
CA SER A 393 -21.44 -3.56 9.78
C SER A 393 -20.50 -3.57 8.57
N ARG A 394 -20.59 -4.62 7.77
CA ARG A 394 -19.81 -4.74 6.53
C ARG A 394 -20.13 -3.60 5.55
N GLU A 395 -21.41 -3.29 5.43
CA GLU A 395 -21.95 -2.25 4.57
C GLU A 395 -21.46 -0.86 5.01
N GLU A 396 -21.53 -0.56 6.30
CA GLU A 396 -21.03 0.71 6.86
C GLU A 396 -19.54 0.91 6.62
N VAL A 397 -18.73 -0.15 6.75
CA VAL A 397 -17.28 -0.06 6.50
C VAL A 397 -17.00 0.11 5.01
N ASP A 398 -17.71 -0.61 4.12
CA ASP A 398 -17.53 -0.52 2.66
C ASP A 398 -17.95 0.86 2.13
N GLU A 399 -19.06 1.44 2.63
CA GLU A 399 -19.51 2.79 2.29
C GLU A 399 -18.45 3.83 2.70
N LYS A 400 -17.97 3.78 3.95
CA LYS A 400 -16.90 4.66 4.41
C LYS A 400 -15.60 4.50 3.60
N LEU A 401 -15.25 3.28 3.23
CA LEU A 401 -14.11 3.03 2.35
C LEU A 401 -14.30 3.69 0.98
N LYS A 402 -15.48 3.55 0.39
CA LYS A 402 -15.81 4.18 -0.90
C LYS A 402 -15.70 5.69 -0.83
N ASP A 403 -16.23 6.31 0.23
CA ASP A 403 -16.16 7.76 0.47
C ASP A 403 -14.71 8.23 0.63
N ILE A 404 -13.88 7.49 1.37
CA ILE A 404 -12.46 7.81 1.53
C ILE A 404 -11.75 7.73 0.17
N MET A 405 -12.00 6.70 -0.63
CA MET A 405 -11.38 6.57 -1.96
C MET A 405 -11.81 7.68 -2.91
N MET A 406 -13.05 8.16 -2.81
CA MET A 406 -13.53 9.34 -3.53
C MET A 406 -12.80 10.61 -3.08
N ASN A 407 -12.67 10.85 -1.78
CA ASN A 407 -11.93 12.01 -1.25
C ASN A 407 -10.44 12.01 -1.66
N ILE A 408 -9.80 10.82 -1.71
CA ILE A 408 -8.42 10.71 -2.23
C ILE A 408 -8.38 11.12 -3.71
N HIS A 409 -9.31 10.63 -4.50
CA HIS A 409 -9.41 10.94 -5.91
C HIS A 409 -9.63 12.45 -6.15
N ASP A 410 -10.55 13.08 -5.43
CA ASP A 410 -10.87 14.51 -5.53
C ASP A 410 -9.64 15.36 -5.15
N SER A 411 -8.92 14.97 -4.11
CA SER A 411 -7.66 15.63 -3.73
C SER A 411 -6.60 15.50 -4.84
N CYS A 412 -6.52 14.35 -5.51
CA CYS A 412 -5.61 14.19 -6.65
C CYS A 412 -6.01 15.07 -7.85
N ILE A 413 -7.30 15.25 -8.10
CA ILE A 413 -7.80 16.17 -9.14
C ILE A 413 -7.44 17.61 -8.80
N GLU A 414 -7.68 18.05 -7.56
CA GLU A 414 -7.39 19.42 -7.12
C GLU A 414 -5.96 19.86 -7.42
N TYR A 415 -4.99 18.98 -7.16
CA TYR A 415 -3.56 19.32 -7.31
C TYR A 415 -2.93 18.78 -8.59
N GLY A 416 -3.59 17.88 -9.31
CA GLY A 416 -3.06 17.21 -10.50
C GLY A 416 -3.61 17.72 -11.84
N SER A 417 -4.73 18.47 -11.83
CA SER A 417 -5.36 18.96 -13.06
C SER A 417 -4.49 19.99 -13.79
N ASP A 418 -4.49 19.92 -15.13
CA ASP A 418 -3.96 20.96 -16.01
C ASP A 418 -5.10 21.80 -16.65
N ASP A 419 -4.73 22.90 -17.29
CA ASP A 419 -5.68 23.81 -17.96
C ASP A 419 -6.46 23.16 -19.11
N ASN A 420 -6.04 21.98 -19.58
CA ASN A 420 -6.68 21.23 -20.67
C ASN A 420 -7.60 20.09 -20.15
N GLY A 421 -7.78 19.98 -18.84
CA GLY A 421 -8.63 18.96 -18.22
C GLY A 421 -8.00 17.56 -18.15
N TYR A 422 -6.68 17.45 -18.33
CA TYR A 422 -5.93 16.24 -17.98
C TYR A 422 -5.58 16.26 -16.50
N VAL A 423 -5.70 15.11 -15.85
CA VAL A 423 -5.33 14.91 -14.43
C VAL A 423 -4.08 14.05 -14.36
N ASP A 424 -2.98 14.63 -13.88
CA ASP A 424 -1.79 13.89 -13.49
C ASP A 424 -1.96 13.42 -12.03
N TYR A 425 -2.45 12.20 -11.85
CA TYR A 425 -2.71 11.63 -10.53
C TYR A 425 -1.44 11.39 -9.71
N VAL A 426 -0.27 11.22 -10.35
CA VAL A 426 1.03 11.10 -9.64
C VAL A 426 1.38 12.42 -8.98
N LYS A 427 1.37 13.50 -9.77
CA LYS A 427 1.57 14.87 -9.27
C LYS A 427 0.53 15.22 -8.21
N GLY A 428 -0.75 14.92 -8.50
CA GLY A 428 -1.85 15.20 -7.59
C GLY A 428 -1.68 14.53 -6.23
N ALA A 429 -1.37 13.25 -6.21
CA ALA A 429 -1.16 12.49 -4.98
C ALA A 429 0.03 13.01 -4.15
N ASN A 430 1.16 13.31 -4.80
CA ASN A 430 2.34 13.82 -4.11
C ASN A 430 2.09 15.20 -3.50
N ILE A 431 1.47 16.12 -4.25
CA ILE A 431 1.22 17.49 -3.76
C ILE A 431 0.11 17.48 -2.69
N ALA A 432 -1.01 16.79 -2.90
CA ALA A 432 -2.08 16.70 -1.90
C ALA A 432 -1.57 16.11 -0.57
N GLY A 433 -0.80 15.03 -0.65
CA GLY A 433 -0.17 14.43 0.53
C GLY A 433 0.78 15.37 1.23
N PHE A 434 1.62 16.08 0.47
CA PHE A 434 2.54 17.08 1.01
C PHE A 434 1.80 18.23 1.72
N VAL A 435 0.85 18.87 1.05
CA VAL A 435 0.15 20.08 1.56
C VAL A 435 -0.48 19.80 2.91
N LYS A 436 -1.21 18.71 3.05
CA LYS A 436 -1.89 18.36 4.29
C LYS A 436 -0.93 18.22 5.48
N VAL A 437 0.21 17.54 5.26
CA VAL A 437 1.22 17.38 6.33
C VAL A 437 1.98 18.68 6.58
N ALA A 438 2.37 19.37 5.51
CA ALA A 438 3.11 20.63 5.59
C ALA A 438 2.35 21.71 6.35
N ASP A 439 1.06 21.88 6.06
CA ASP A 439 0.20 22.87 6.71
C ASP A 439 0.01 22.54 8.20
N ALA A 440 -0.15 21.26 8.55
CA ALA A 440 -0.19 20.84 9.94
C ALA A 440 1.14 21.13 10.67
N MET A 441 2.30 20.82 10.03
CA MET A 441 3.62 21.15 10.58
C MET A 441 3.85 22.65 10.77
N LEU A 442 3.32 23.48 9.86
CA LEU A 442 3.39 24.94 9.99
C LEU A 442 2.53 25.43 11.15
N ALA A 443 1.31 24.91 11.28
CA ALA A 443 0.38 25.30 12.35
C ALA A 443 0.90 24.91 13.74
N GLN A 444 1.60 23.78 13.85
CA GLN A 444 2.18 23.28 15.12
C GLN A 444 3.54 23.91 15.45
N GLY A 445 4.18 24.60 14.51
CA GLY A 445 5.46 25.28 14.73
C GLY A 445 6.69 24.39 14.56
N ILE A 446 7.71 24.62 15.39
CA ILE A 446 8.97 23.86 15.39
C ILE A 446 8.95 22.97 16.64
N VAL A 447 8.64 21.71 16.43
CA VAL A 447 8.53 20.68 17.47
C VAL A 447 9.40 19.47 17.10
#